data_799e67e693eb4e8c8e0cd2f4072497af
#
_entry.id   799e67e693eb4e8c8e0cd2f4072497af
#
_cell.length_a   1.000
_cell.length_b   1.000
_cell.length_c   1.000
_cell.angle_alpha   90.00
_cell.angle_beta   90.00
_cell.angle_gamma   90.00
#
_symmetry.space_group_name_H-M   'P 1'
#
loop_
_entity.id
_entity.type
_entity.pdbx_description
1 polymer ?
#
loop_
_entity_poly.entity_id
_entity_poly.type
_entity_poly.pdbx_seq_one_letter_code
_entity_poly.pdbx_strand_id
1 'polypeptide(L)'
;MVSTTSQINKFIEFIAVLGDLIILNLVLFFLLFFWEEAFVSLPFSCRVSWMMTSLSLCYLACSGSRGRVWDSRGIRPDQLVLRVLKNIIAFSIFWACIMTFSGISIYSPLFFVAYFSFLFVILSIYRIIIRHFLIVYCAKGKHRRYAVFIGGGNNMQVLYEEMESSLASSLYEVVGYFDIKPNDALSSQCSYLGNPDGFSDFMSAHPSIKHVFCSMSMEEGRYNFSIMNHCENHLLYFHGVPNVCKGFPRRIWHSMVGNMPILNLRYEPLGKMENRMLKRLFDIVISGLFLVTVFPIVYLIVGSIIKLTSPGPVFFKQMRTGLNGVDFVCYKFRSMKVNDEADSKQATADDPRKTRFGNFLRRSNIDELPQFINVFKGDMSIVGPRPHMLAHTETYARLIDKYMVRHFIKPGVTGWAQTHGFRGETRELSQMEERVKADIWYMEHWTMLLDLYIIYKTVANVVVGEKNAY
;
A
#
# COMPACT_ATOMS: atom_id res chain seq x y z
N MET A 1 -6.22 4.16 -39.83
CA MET A 1 -5.29 3.12 -39.33
C MET A 1 -5.33 3.15 -37.81
N VAL A 2 -6.02 2.20 -37.19
CA VAL A 2 -5.91 1.99 -35.75
C VAL A 2 -4.46 1.68 -35.49
N SER A 3 -3.79 2.48 -34.67
CA SER A 3 -2.34 2.46 -34.52
C SER A 3 -1.85 1.03 -34.24
N THR A 4 -0.87 0.58 -34.99
CA THR A 4 -0.13 -0.69 -34.81
C THR A 4 0.23 -0.95 -33.33
N THR A 5 0.44 0.10 -32.56
CA THR A 5 0.72 0.08 -31.12
C THR A 5 -0.47 -0.42 -30.27
N SER A 6 -1.71 -0.08 -30.65
CA SER A 6 -2.91 -0.59 -29.94
C SER A 6 -3.12 -2.08 -30.20
N GLN A 7 -2.82 -2.55 -31.41
CA GLN A 7 -2.92 -3.97 -31.76
C GLN A 7 -1.83 -4.81 -31.08
N ILE A 8 -0.60 -4.31 -30.99
CA ILE A 8 0.50 -4.97 -30.28
C ILE A 8 0.20 -5.06 -28.79
N ASN A 9 -0.35 -4.01 -28.18
CA ASN A 9 -0.72 -4.04 -26.77
C ASN A 9 -1.80 -5.10 -26.49
N LYS A 10 -2.83 -5.18 -27.34
CA LYS A 10 -3.86 -6.23 -27.23
C LYS A 10 -3.30 -7.63 -27.47
N PHE A 11 -2.35 -7.78 -28.38
CA PHE A 11 -1.68 -9.05 -28.65
C PHE A 11 -0.84 -9.51 -27.45
N ILE A 12 -0.11 -8.62 -26.80
CA ILE A 12 0.67 -8.93 -25.58
C ILE A 12 -0.27 -9.27 -24.41
N GLU A 13 -1.39 -8.54 -24.27
CA GLU A 13 -2.41 -8.88 -23.27
C GLU A 13 -2.99 -10.28 -23.54
N PHE A 14 -3.28 -10.60 -24.77
CA PHE A 14 -3.77 -11.93 -25.17
C PHE A 14 -2.75 -13.03 -24.83
N ILE A 15 -1.47 -12.84 -25.18
CA ILE A 15 -0.41 -13.81 -24.83
C ILE A 15 -0.29 -13.99 -23.33
N ALA A 16 -0.37 -12.91 -22.57
CA ALA A 16 -0.25 -12.99 -21.11
C ALA A 16 -1.43 -13.73 -20.48
N VAL A 17 -2.65 -13.48 -20.95
CA VAL A 17 -3.85 -14.21 -20.48
C VAL A 17 -3.81 -15.67 -20.92
N LEU A 18 -3.34 -15.95 -22.13
CA LEU A 18 -3.15 -17.31 -22.62
C LEU A 18 -2.14 -18.08 -21.75
N GLY A 19 -1.03 -17.45 -21.39
CA GLY A 19 -0.04 -18.01 -20.49
C GLY A 19 -0.60 -18.28 -19.09
N ASP A 20 -1.41 -17.36 -18.56
CA ASP A 20 -2.12 -17.59 -17.29
C ASP A 20 -3.02 -18.82 -17.36
N LEU A 21 -3.80 -18.98 -18.44
CA LEU A 21 -4.69 -20.13 -18.63
C LEU A 21 -3.91 -21.45 -18.76
N ILE A 22 -2.78 -21.43 -19.45
CA ILE A 22 -1.89 -22.59 -19.57
C ILE A 22 -1.36 -23.00 -18.19
N ILE A 23 -0.81 -22.04 -17.43
CA ILE A 23 -0.28 -22.28 -16.08
C ILE A 23 -1.37 -22.85 -15.16
N LEU A 24 -2.53 -22.26 -15.17
CA LEU A 24 -3.68 -22.64 -14.36
C LEU A 24 -4.09 -24.08 -14.60
N ASN A 25 -4.20 -24.50 -15.86
CA ASN A 25 -4.57 -25.85 -16.24
C ASN A 25 -3.44 -26.86 -16.02
N LEU A 26 -2.17 -26.47 -16.25
CA LEU A 26 -1.03 -27.33 -15.97
C LEU A 26 -0.86 -27.63 -14.48
N VAL A 27 -0.99 -26.64 -13.61
CA VAL A 27 -0.93 -26.82 -12.17
C VAL A 27 -2.06 -27.71 -11.68
N LEU A 28 -3.27 -27.53 -12.23
CA LEU A 28 -4.41 -28.39 -11.91
C LEU A 28 -4.15 -29.83 -12.34
N PHE A 29 -3.75 -30.03 -13.59
CA PHE A 29 -3.46 -31.36 -14.14
C PHE A 29 -2.39 -32.10 -13.32
N PHE A 30 -1.29 -31.40 -13.00
CA PHE A 30 -0.20 -31.94 -12.20
C PHE A 30 -0.67 -32.37 -10.81
N LEU A 31 -1.43 -31.53 -10.12
CA LEU A 31 -1.93 -31.88 -8.79
C LEU A 31 -2.99 -33.00 -8.82
N LEU A 32 -3.84 -33.05 -9.84
CA LEU A 32 -4.80 -34.15 -9.99
C LEU A 32 -4.10 -35.49 -10.23
N PHE A 33 -2.96 -35.48 -10.91
CA PHE A 33 -2.17 -36.69 -11.15
C PHE A 33 -1.57 -37.25 -9.85
N PHE A 34 -1.11 -36.39 -8.94
CA PHE A 34 -0.54 -36.82 -7.66
C PHE A 34 -1.59 -37.04 -6.56
N TRP A 35 -2.81 -36.53 -6.73
CA TRP A 35 -3.87 -36.59 -5.72
C TRP A 35 -5.12 -37.32 -6.22
N GLU A 36 -4.91 -38.48 -6.84
CA GLU A 36 -5.98 -39.23 -7.48
C GLU A 36 -7.09 -39.71 -6.48
N GLU A 37 -6.71 -39.97 -5.24
CA GLU A 37 -7.60 -40.41 -4.16
C GLU A 37 -8.57 -39.32 -3.64
N ALA A 38 -8.36 -38.05 -4.01
CA ALA A 38 -9.18 -36.95 -3.50
C ALA A 38 -10.58 -36.84 -4.11
N PHE A 39 -10.93 -37.68 -5.12
CA PHE A 39 -12.15 -37.53 -5.93
C PHE A 39 -12.85 -38.88 -6.21
N VAL A 40 -14.08 -39.04 -5.78
CA VAL A 40 -14.75 -40.36 -5.77
C VAL A 40 -15.88 -40.56 -6.81
N SER A 41 -16.35 -39.53 -7.54
CA SER A 41 -17.66 -39.66 -8.18
C SER A 41 -17.74 -39.69 -9.72
N LEU A 42 -16.67 -39.48 -10.47
CA LEU A 42 -16.71 -39.44 -11.95
C LEU A 42 -15.47 -40.07 -12.59
N PRO A 43 -15.55 -40.57 -13.85
CA PRO A 43 -14.39 -41.01 -14.62
C PRO A 43 -13.35 -39.91 -14.71
N PHE A 44 -12.06 -40.24 -14.58
CA PHE A 44 -10.93 -39.26 -14.54
C PHE A 44 -10.97 -38.27 -15.70
N SER A 45 -11.20 -38.74 -16.93
CA SER A 45 -11.21 -37.89 -18.14
C SER A 45 -12.29 -36.81 -18.12
N CYS A 46 -13.54 -37.19 -17.77
CA CYS A 46 -14.68 -36.27 -17.73
C CYS A 46 -14.53 -35.26 -16.60
N ARG A 47 -13.98 -35.67 -15.47
CA ARG A 47 -13.74 -34.85 -14.31
C ARG A 47 -12.69 -33.78 -14.58
N VAL A 48 -11.54 -34.18 -15.12
CA VAL A 48 -10.44 -33.28 -15.47
C VAL A 48 -10.92 -32.24 -16.50
N SER A 49 -11.58 -32.68 -17.56
CA SER A 49 -12.08 -31.77 -18.59
C SER A 49 -13.06 -30.73 -18.04
N TRP A 50 -14.02 -31.16 -17.20
CA TRP A 50 -14.97 -30.23 -16.59
C TRP A 50 -14.33 -29.26 -15.61
N MET A 51 -13.39 -29.74 -14.79
CA MET A 51 -12.65 -28.88 -13.86
C MET A 51 -11.79 -27.84 -14.60
N MET A 52 -11.08 -28.24 -15.64
CA MET A 52 -10.26 -27.33 -16.47
C MET A 52 -11.13 -26.27 -17.15
N THR A 53 -12.26 -26.65 -17.72
CA THR A 53 -13.16 -25.71 -18.41
C THR A 53 -13.81 -24.73 -17.44
N SER A 54 -14.39 -25.22 -16.34
CA SER A 54 -15.01 -24.38 -15.31
C SER A 54 -14.00 -23.40 -14.68
N LEU A 55 -12.81 -23.90 -14.38
CA LEU A 55 -11.72 -23.12 -13.82
C LEU A 55 -11.28 -21.99 -14.78
N SER A 56 -11.10 -22.33 -16.07
CA SER A 56 -10.72 -21.35 -17.09
C SER A 56 -11.78 -20.29 -17.31
N LEU A 57 -13.05 -20.63 -17.31
CA LEU A 57 -14.17 -19.69 -17.42
C LEU A 57 -14.25 -18.75 -16.21
N CYS A 58 -14.10 -19.30 -14.99
CA CYS A 58 -14.06 -18.48 -13.77
C CYS A 58 -12.90 -17.48 -13.78
N TYR A 59 -11.74 -17.95 -14.23
CA TYR A 59 -10.56 -17.07 -14.30
C TYR A 59 -10.79 -15.94 -15.29
N LEU A 60 -11.29 -16.21 -16.48
CA LEU A 60 -11.60 -15.20 -17.50
C LEU A 60 -12.65 -14.20 -17.01
N ALA A 61 -13.69 -14.66 -16.34
CA ALA A 61 -14.71 -13.78 -15.75
C ALA A 61 -14.14 -12.86 -14.68
N CYS A 62 -13.25 -13.35 -13.83
CA CYS A 62 -12.62 -12.55 -12.77
C CYS A 62 -11.49 -11.64 -13.29
N SER A 63 -10.75 -12.05 -14.32
CA SER A 63 -9.60 -11.31 -14.83
C SER A 63 -9.98 -10.14 -15.74
N GLY A 64 -11.12 -10.22 -16.44
CA GLY A 64 -11.54 -9.24 -17.45
C GLY A 64 -11.77 -7.81 -16.92
N SER A 65 -12.01 -7.64 -15.63
CA SER A 65 -12.28 -6.32 -15.02
C SER A 65 -11.07 -5.71 -14.28
N ARG A 66 -9.98 -6.44 -14.03
CA ARG A 66 -8.97 -6.06 -13.01
C ARG A 66 -7.51 -5.97 -13.45
N GLY A 67 -7.17 -6.23 -14.69
CA GLY A 67 -5.73 -6.30 -14.98
C GLY A 67 -5.29 -6.16 -16.40
N ARG A 68 -5.24 -4.95 -16.94
CA ARG A 68 -4.45 -4.73 -18.14
C ARG A 68 -2.98 -4.99 -17.79
N VAL A 69 -2.42 -6.06 -18.36
CA VAL A 69 -1.00 -6.44 -18.19
C VAL A 69 -0.07 -5.31 -18.60
N TRP A 70 -0.53 -4.50 -19.55
CA TRP A 70 0.21 -3.37 -20.07
C TRP A 70 0.40 -2.24 -19.05
N ASP A 71 -0.56 -2.04 -18.13
CA ASP A 71 -0.44 -1.05 -17.05
C ASP A 71 0.55 -1.50 -15.96
N SER A 72 0.98 -2.77 -15.99
CA SER A 72 1.90 -3.32 -14.97
C SER A 72 3.33 -2.80 -15.08
N ARG A 73 3.70 -2.13 -16.19
CA ARG A 73 5.06 -1.59 -16.39
C ARG A 73 5.43 -0.52 -15.37
N GLY A 74 4.51 0.37 -15.05
CA GLY A 74 4.70 1.43 -14.04
C GLY A 74 4.45 0.99 -12.61
N ILE A 75 4.01 -0.26 -12.39
CA ILE A 75 3.62 -0.78 -11.08
C ILE A 75 4.85 -1.44 -10.43
N ARG A 76 5.02 -1.21 -9.13
CA ARG A 76 6.05 -1.88 -8.35
C ARG A 76 5.80 -3.40 -8.29
N PRO A 77 6.87 -4.24 -8.21
CA PRO A 77 6.72 -5.69 -8.13
C PRO A 77 5.82 -6.17 -6.98
N ASP A 78 5.89 -5.52 -5.83
CA ASP A 78 5.06 -5.78 -4.64
C ASP A 78 3.57 -5.59 -4.93
N GLN A 79 3.23 -4.51 -5.62
CA GLN A 79 1.83 -4.23 -6.01
C GLN A 79 1.33 -5.22 -7.07
N LEU A 80 2.21 -5.70 -7.94
CA LEU A 80 1.87 -6.72 -8.93
C LEU A 80 1.51 -8.05 -8.25
N VAL A 81 2.34 -8.48 -7.30
CA VAL A 81 2.08 -9.69 -6.49
C VAL A 81 0.77 -9.57 -5.71
N LEU A 82 0.49 -8.41 -5.12
CA LEU A 82 -0.78 -8.15 -4.43
C LEU A 82 -1.99 -8.21 -5.38
N ARG A 83 -1.85 -7.76 -6.62
CA ARG A 83 -2.93 -7.90 -7.63
C ARG A 83 -3.18 -9.36 -7.98
N VAL A 84 -2.12 -10.16 -8.17
CA VAL A 84 -2.25 -11.60 -8.39
C VAL A 84 -2.96 -12.26 -7.22
N LEU A 85 -2.58 -11.95 -5.99
CA LEU A 85 -3.22 -12.48 -4.78
C LEU A 85 -4.73 -12.14 -4.73
N LYS A 86 -5.09 -10.88 -4.96
CA LYS A 86 -6.51 -10.45 -4.99
C LYS A 86 -7.32 -11.16 -6.06
N ASN A 87 -6.73 -11.38 -7.24
CA ASN A 87 -7.40 -12.11 -8.32
C ASN A 87 -7.59 -13.58 -7.97
N ILE A 88 -6.58 -14.22 -7.37
CA ILE A 88 -6.67 -15.62 -6.96
C ILE A 88 -7.72 -15.81 -5.86
N ILE A 89 -7.79 -14.93 -4.87
CA ILE A 89 -8.81 -14.99 -3.82
C ILE A 89 -10.22 -14.84 -4.42
N ALA A 90 -10.45 -13.84 -5.28
CA ALA A 90 -11.75 -13.65 -5.92
C ALA A 90 -12.14 -14.85 -6.77
N PHE A 91 -11.23 -15.36 -7.55
CA PHE A 91 -11.37 -16.53 -8.39
C PHE A 91 -11.59 -17.82 -7.59
N SER A 92 -10.87 -18.02 -6.47
CA SER A 92 -11.03 -19.22 -5.64
C SER A 92 -12.42 -19.29 -5.01
N ILE A 93 -12.96 -18.17 -4.54
CA ILE A 93 -14.31 -18.09 -3.99
C ILE A 93 -15.33 -18.43 -5.08
N PHE A 94 -15.20 -17.83 -6.26
CA PHE A 94 -16.13 -18.03 -7.36
C PHE A 94 -16.11 -19.48 -7.86
N TRP A 95 -14.93 -20.07 -7.99
CA TRP A 95 -14.79 -21.47 -8.40
C TRP A 95 -15.28 -22.43 -7.32
N ALA A 96 -15.04 -22.17 -6.04
CA ALA A 96 -15.61 -22.97 -4.94
C ALA A 96 -17.14 -22.97 -4.95
N CYS A 97 -17.77 -21.83 -5.23
CA CYS A 97 -19.23 -21.75 -5.41
C CYS A 97 -19.70 -22.67 -6.57
N ILE A 98 -19.05 -22.62 -7.73
CA ILE A 98 -19.42 -23.46 -8.87
C ILE A 98 -19.26 -24.95 -8.54
N MET A 99 -18.21 -25.31 -7.82
CA MET A 99 -17.99 -26.71 -7.40
C MET A 99 -19.08 -27.21 -6.48
N THR A 100 -19.50 -26.40 -5.48
CA THR A 100 -20.60 -26.75 -4.58
C THR A 100 -21.94 -26.92 -5.32
N PHE A 101 -22.26 -26.02 -6.25
CA PHE A 101 -23.50 -26.10 -7.03
C PHE A 101 -23.52 -27.25 -8.04
N SER A 102 -22.37 -27.69 -8.55
CA SER A 102 -22.27 -28.82 -9.48
C SER A 102 -22.34 -30.19 -8.81
N GLY A 103 -22.42 -30.25 -7.48
CA GLY A 103 -22.49 -31.52 -6.73
C GLY A 103 -21.19 -32.34 -6.73
N ILE A 104 -20.08 -31.74 -7.21
CA ILE A 104 -18.77 -32.38 -7.18
C ILE A 104 -18.15 -32.08 -5.81
N SER A 105 -18.25 -33.05 -4.91
CA SER A 105 -17.60 -32.94 -3.60
C SER A 105 -16.10 -33.17 -3.72
N ILE A 106 -15.33 -32.18 -3.33
CA ILE A 106 -13.87 -32.29 -3.16
C ILE A 106 -13.64 -32.66 -1.69
N TYR A 107 -13.24 -33.90 -1.45
CA TYR A 107 -13.08 -34.44 -0.10
C TYR A 107 -11.86 -33.89 0.66
N SER A 108 -10.91 -33.22 -0.03
CA SER A 108 -9.71 -32.73 0.62
C SER A 108 -9.59 -31.20 0.55
N PRO A 109 -9.84 -30.46 1.64
CA PRO A 109 -9.55 -29.04 1.72
C PRO A 109 -8.08 -28.72 1.44
N LEU A 110 -7.18 -29.66 1.76
CA LEU A 110 -5.75 -29.54 1.54
C LEU A 110 -5.41 -29.41 0.05
N PHE A 111 -6.16 -30.10 -0.84
CA PHE A 111 -6.00 -29.95 -2.28
C PHE A 111 -6.24 -28.50 -2.74
N PHE A 112 -7.29 -27.84 -2.24
CA PHE A 112 -7.56 -26.44 -2.57
C PHE A 112 -6.44 -25.52 -2.10
N VAL A 113 -6.00 -25.69 -0.86
CA VAL A 113 -4.92 -24.87 -0.29
C VAL A 113 -3.64 -25.09 -1.09
N ALA A 114 -3.29 -26.32 -1.43
CA ALA A 114 -2.11 -26.63 -2.23
C ALA A 114 -2.23 -26.01 -3.63
N TYR A 115 -3.36 -26.23 -4.33
CA TYR A 115 -3.57 -25.71 -5.67
C TYR A 115 -3.43 -24.19 -5.75
N PHE A 116 -4.14 -23.44 -4.90
CA PHE A 116 -4.08 -21.98 -4.93
C PHE A 116 -2.76 -21.41 -4.45
N SER A 117 -2.06 -22.10 -3.55
CA SER A 117 -0.72 -21.72 -3.11
C SER A 117 0.31 -21.89 -4.22
N PHE A 118 0.33 -23.05 -4.90
CA PHE A 118 1.22 -23.25 -6.05
C PHE A 118 0.90 -22.30 -7.20
N LEU A 119 -0.39 -22.11 -7.49
CA LEU A 119 -0.85 -21.18 -8.51
C LEU A 119 -0.40 -19.74 -8.20
N PHE A 120 -0.52 -19.29 -6.95
CA PHE A 120 -0.07 -17.96 -6.54
C PHE A 120 1.42 -17.76 -6.78
N VAL A 121 2.25 -18.72 -6.40
CA VAL A 121 3.71 -18.62 -6.58
C VAL A 121 4.06 -18.59 -8.06
N ILE A 122 3.55 -19.53 -8.84
CA ILE A 122 3.88 -19.66 -10.27
C ILE A 122 3.38 -18.46 -11.07
N LEU A 123 2.14 -18.00 -10.85
CA LEU A 123 1.61 -16.81 -11.52
C LEU A 123 2.34 -15.53 -11.11
N SER A 124 2.76 -15.41 -9.86
CA SER A 124 3.54 -14.25 -9.42
C SER A 124 4.89 -14.19 -10.12
N ILE A 125 5.60 -15.31 -10.19
CA ILE A 125 6.88 -15.42 -10.91
C ILE A 125 6.67 -15.12 -12.41
N TYR A 126 5.68 -15.73 -13.03
CA TYR A 126 5.36 -15.51 -14.45
C TYR A 126 5.06 -14.04 -14.75
N ARG A 127 4.28 -13.36 -13.93
CA ARG A 127 3.95 -11.94 -14.09
C ARG A 127 5.17 -11.04 -13.90
N ILE A 128 6.06 -11.37 -12.98
CA ILE A 128 7.33 -10.64 -12.80
C ILE A 128 8.24 -10.82 -14.03
N ILE A 129 8.32 -12.03 -14.57
CA ILE A 129 9.10 -12.32 -15.78
C ILE A 129 8.55 -11.57 -17.00
N ILE A 130 7.24 -11.62 -17.24
CA ILE A 130 6.61 -10.85 -18.33
C ILE A 130 6.87 -9.36 -18.17
N ARG A 131 6.71 -8.83 -16.95
CA ARG A 131 6.99 -7.41 -16.68
C ARG A 131 8.44 -7.08 -17.03
N HIS A 132 9.40 -7.88 -16.59
CA HIS A 132 10.82 -7.66 -16.90
C HIS A 132 11.07 -7.71 -18.39
N PHE A 133 10.52 -8.71 -19.08
CA PHE A 133 10.63 -8.85 -20.53
C PHE A 133 10.04 -7.63 -21.26
N LEU A 134 8.87 -7.14 -20.86
CA LEU A 134 8.24 -5.95 -21.45
C LEU A 134 9.10 -4.70 -21.26
N ILE A 135 9.74 -4.55 -20.10
CA ILE A 135 10.64 -3.44 -19.82
C ILE A 135 11.86 -3.49 -20.76
N VAL A 136 12.53 -4.64 -20.84
CA VAL A 136 13.70 -4.82 -21.68
C VAL A 136 13.34 -4.67 -23.17
N TYR A 137 12.17 -5.18 -23.58
CA TYR A 137 11.70 -5.08 -24.97
C TYR A 137 11.41 -3.62 -25.36
N CYS A 138 10.78 -2.85 -24.46
CA CYS A 138 10.54 -1.43 -24.69
C CYS A 138 11.84 -0.60 -24.66
N ALA A 139 12.78 -0.95 -23.78
CA ALA A 139 14.09 -0.27 -23.71
C ALA A 139 14.91 -0.40 -24.99
N LYS A 140 14.71 -1.47 -25.78
CA LYS A 140 15.38 -1.66 -27.09
C LYS A 140 14.86 -0.76 -28.23
N GLY A 141 14.04 0.26 -27.91
CA GLY A 141 13.71 1.38 -28.81
C GLY A 141 12.69 1.11 -29.91
N LYS A 142 12.17 -0.12 -30.08
CA LYS A 142 11.23 -0.46 -31.16
C LYS A 142 9.82 0.12 -31.02
N HIS A 143 9.46 0.72 -29.86
CA HIS A 143 8.10 1.23 -29.60
C HIS A 143 8.10 2.52 -28.75
N ARG A 144 9.15 3.35 -28.87
CA ARG A 144 9.14 4.68 -28.25
C ARG A 144 8.08 5.55 -28.92
N ARG A 145 7.36 6.30 -28.12
CA ARG A 145 6.36 7.27 -28.57
C ARG A 145 7.03 8.62 -28.62
N TYR A 146 7.12 9.21 -29.80
CA TYR A 146 7.65 10.57 -29.92
C TYR A 146 6.68 11.57 -29.28
N ALA A 147 7.25 12.43 -28.46
CA ALA A 147 6.54 13.46 -27.70
C ALA A 147 7.19 14.83 -27.90
N VAL A 148 6.38 15.87 -27.80
CA VAL A 148 6.83 17.26 -27.79
C VAL A 148 6.30 17.95 -26.54
N PHE A 149 7.10 18.79 -25.94
CA PHE A 149 6.75 19.60 -24.79
C PHE A 149 6.32 21.02 -25.23
N ILE A 150 5.37 21.59 -24.50
CA ILE A 150 4.93 22.97 -24.65
C ILE A 150 5.01 23.64 -23.29
N GLY A 151 5.85 24.70 -23.20
CA GLY A 151 6.30 25.33 -22.00
C GLY A 151 7.56 24.69 -21.42
N GLY A 152 8.52 25.53 -21.04
CA GLY A 152 9.81 25.14 -20.44
C GLY A 152 9.86 25.31 -18.93
N GLY A 153 8.72 25.39 -18.25
CA GLY A 153 8.67 25.60 -16.81
C GLY A 153 9.27 24.45 -15.99
N ASN A 154 9.53 24.70 -14.71
CA ASN A 154 10.13 23.73 -13.78
C ASN A 154 9.36 22.40 -13.70
N ASN A 155 8.03 22.42 -13.89
CA ASN A 155 7.20 21.20 -13.96
C ASN A 155 7.55 20.31 -15.17
N MET A 156 7.92 20.93 -16.30
CA MET A 156 8.33 20.21 -17.51
C MET A 156 9.73 19.64 -17.36
N GLN A 157 10.64 20.34 -16.69
CA GLN A 157 11.95 19.81 -16.36
C GLN A 157 11.84 18.59 -15.45
N VAL A 158 11.06 18.67 -14.37
CA VAL A 158 10.81 17.52 -13.47
C VAL A 158 10.18 16.35 -14.23
N LEU A 159 9.23 16.64 -15.15
CA LEU A 159 8.63 15.61 -15.99
C LEU A 159 9.67 14.95 -16.89
N TYR A 160 10.57 15.73 -17.49
CA TYR A 160 11.65 15.22 -18.34
C TYR A 160 12.59 14.30 -17.54
N GLU A 161 13.05 14.75 -16.38
CA GLU A 161 13.90 13.97 -15.48
C GLU A 161 13.23 12.68 -15.01
N GLU A 162 11.95 12.72 -14.66
CA GLU A 162 11.16 11.53 -14.30
C GLU A 162 10.98 10.59 -15.51
N MET A 163 10.79 11.13 -16.73
CA MET A 163 10.73 10.33 -17.94
C MET A 163 12.08 9.67 -18.26
N GLU A 164 13.20 10.31 -17.97
CA GLU A 164 14.54 9.79 -18.26
C GLU A 164 15.02 8.79 -17.20
N SER A 165 14.76 9.06 -15.92
CA SER A 165 15.21 8.25 -14.78
C SER A 165 14.35 7.03 -14.50
N SER A 166 13.08 7.04 -14.91
CA SER A 166 12.13 5.99 -14.61
C SER A 166 11.97 5.00 -15.76
N LEU A 167 11.38 3.84 -15.45
CA LEU A 167 10.87 2.88 -16.45
C LEU A 167 9.94 3.52 -17.51
N ALA A 168 9.43 4.74 -17.25
CA ALA A 168 8.71 5.55 -18.21
C ALA A 168 9.60 6.07 -19.35
N SER A 169 10.92 6.15 -19.16
CA SER A 169 11.89 6.51 -20.20
C SER A 169 11.84 5.61 -21.42
N SER A 170 11.41 4.36 -21.23
CA SER A 170 11.21 3.40 -22.31
C SER A 170 9.95 3.66 -23.15
N LEU A 171 9.06 4.57 -22.73
CA LEU A 171 7.77 4.83 -23.36
C LEU A 171 7.75 6.05 -24.27
N TYR A 172 8.40 7.13 -23.84
CA TYR A 172 8.40 8.41 -24.55
C TYR A 172 9.81 8.84 -24.90
N GLU A 173 9.98 9.36 -26.11
CA GLU A 173 11.17 10.05 -26.56
C GLU A 173 10.78 11.49 -26.86
N VAL A 174 11.29 12.41 -26.05
CA VAL A 174 10.98 13.83 -26.19
C VAL A 174 11.88 14.41 -27.28
N VAL A 175 11.27 14.84 -28.37
CA VAL A 175 11.97 15.41 -29.53
C VAL A 175 12.48 16.81 -29.25
N GLY A 176 11.72 17.61 -28.48
CA GLY A 176 12.04 18.97 -28.16
C GLY A 176 10.92 19.67 -27.42
N TYR A 177 11.12 20.96 -27.14
CA TYR A 177 10.10 21.77 -26.49
C TYR A 177 9.90 23.14 -27.17
N PHE A 178 8.67 23.64 -27.10
CA PHE A 178 8.29 24.98 -27.49
C PHE A 178 8.10 25.86 -26.28
N ASP A 179 8.61 27.09 -26.31
CA ASP A 179 8.33 28.10 -25.29
C ASP A 179 8.53 29.49 -25.90
N ILE A 180 7.99 30.54 -25.23
CA ILE A 180 8.18 31.94 -25.63
C ILE A 180 9.66 32.35 -25.53
N LYS A 181 10.35 31.80 -24.52
CA LYS A 181 11.81 32.02 -24.33
C LYS A 181 12.48 30.69 -24.01
N PRO A 182 13.69 30.44 -24.53
CA PRO A 182 14.44 29.26 -24.16
C PRO A 182 14.70 29.25 -22.64
N ASN A 183 14.55 28.07 -22.04
CA ASN A 183 14.87 27.83 -20.63
C ASN A 183 16.23 27.13 -20.56
N ASP A 184 17.19 27.73 -19.91
CA ASP A 184 18.58 27.24 -19.82
C ASP A 184 18.66 25.85 -19.20
N ALA A 185 17.82 25.56 -18.20
CA ALA A 185 17.80 24.28 -17.49
C ALA A 185 17.29 23.15 -18.38
N LEU A 186 16.24 23.39 -19.18
CA LEU A 186 15.66 22.39 -20.07
C LEU A 186 16.43 22.30 -21.40
N SER A 187 17.00 23.43 -21.88
CA SER A 187 17.80 23.49 -23.11
C SER A 187 19.09 22.67 -23.06
N SER A 188 19.61 22.42 -21.85
CA SER A 188 20.79 21.54 -21.67
C SER A 188 20.47 20.05 -21.93
N GLN A 189 19.21 19.68 -21.86
CA GLN A 189 18.75 18.27 -21.91
C GLN A 189 17.84 18.00 -23.11
N CYS A 190 17.12 19.00 -23.60
CA CYS A 190 16.09 18.86 -24.64
C CYS A 190 16.18 20.03 -25.62
N SER A 191 16.04 19.75 -26.92
CA SER A 191 16.18 20.75 -27.99
C SER A 191 15.07 21.80 -27.93
N TYR A 192 15.42 23.06 -27.96
CA TYR A 192 14.48 24.16 -28.13
C TYR A 192 14.01 24.25 -29.58
N LEU A 193 12.71 24.14 -29.83
CA LEU A 193 12.09 24.10 -31.17
C LEU A 193 11.53 25.45 -31.63
N GLY A 194 11.45 26.44 -30.74
CA GLY A 194 10.95 27.77 -31.05
C GLY A 194 9.71 28.18 -30.27
N ASN A 195 9.04 29.23 -30.80
CA ASN A 195 7.81 29.76 -30.21
C ASN A 195 6.62 28.80 -30.44
N PRO A 196 5.66 28.67 -29.50
CA PRO A 196 4.43 27.91 -29.66
C PRO A 196 3.61 28.22 -30.91
N ASP A 197 3.73 29.43 -31.49
CA ASP A 197 3.06 29.80 -32.75
C ASP A 197 3.47 28.90 -33.93
N GLY A 198 4.72 28.41 -33.96
CA GLY A 198 5.23 27.48 -34.96
C GLY A 198 4.88 26.00 -34.73
N PHE A 199 4.13 25.68 -33.67
CA PHE A 199 3.78 24.31 -33.30
C PHE A 199 3.01 23.58 -34.39
N SER A 200 2.01 24.26 -35.02
CA SER A 200 1.17 23.67 -36.06
C SER A 200 1.98 23.20 -37.28
N ASP A 201 2.88 24.05 -37.73
CA ASP A 201 3.73 23.78 -38.94
C ASP A 201 4.73 22.66 -38.63
N PHE A 202 5.31 22.69 -37.44
CA PHE A 202 6.24 21.65 -37.00
C PHE A 202 5.56 20.28 -36.91
N MET A 203 4.36 20.19 -36.32
CA MET A 203 3.62 18.95 -36.20
C MET A 203 3.19 18.40 -37.57
N SER A 204 2.88 19.26 -38.51
CA SER A 204 2.56 18.89 -39.89
C SER A 204 3.76 18.28 -40.62
N ALA A 205 4.94 18.80 -40.34
CA ALA A 205 6.23 18.27 -40.91
C ALA A 205 6.67 16.95 -40.22
N HIS A 206 6.19 16.68 -38.97
CA HIS A 206 6.64 15.51 -38.19
C HIS A 206 5.45 14.60 -37.80
N PRO A 207 4.82 13.88 -38.74
CA PRO A 207 3.61 13.08 -38.48
C PRO A 207 3.83 11.88 -37.57
N SER A 208 5.09 11.52 -37.27
CA SER A 208 5.45 10.48 -36.30
C SER A 208 5.20 10.85 -34.85
N ILE A 209 5.17 12.14 -34.52
CA ILE A 209 4.92 12.67 -33.18
C ILE A 209 3.41 12.62 -32.92
N LYS A 210 3.02 11.94 -31.83
CA LYS A 210 1.59 11.77 -31.50
C LYS A 210 1.24 12.26 -30.11
N HIS A 211 2.23 12.56 -29.26
CA HIS A 211 2.00 12.96 -27.88
C HIS A 211 2.50 14.38 -27.64
N VAL A 212 1.67 15.20 -27.04
CA VAL A 212 1.97 16.60 -26.71
C VAL A 212 1.73 16.79 -25.21
N PHE A 213 2.78 17.16 -24.49
CA PHE A 213 2.71 17.51 -23.09
C PHE A 213 2.76 19.02 -22.95
N CYS A 214 1.71 19.60 -22.40
CA CYS A 214 1.58 21.05 -22.27
C CYS A 214 1.59 21.49 -20.81
N SER A 215 2.44 22.43 -20.46
CA SER A 215 2.44 23.08 -19.15
C SER A 215 1.18 23.92 -18.99
N MET A 216 0.34 23.55 -18.01
CA MET A 216 -0.90 24.31 -17.70
C MET A 216 -0.57 25.48 -16.76
N SER A 217 -0.09 26.57 -17.33
CA SER A 217 0.06 27.84 -16.62
C SER A 217 -1.23 28.64 -16.74
N MET A 218 -1.71 29.25 -15.65
CA MET A 218 -2.92 30.10 -15.67
C MET A 218 -2.73 31.37 -16.54
N GLU A 219 -1.50 31.83 -16.70
CA GLU A 219 -1.17 33.04 -17.46
C GLU A 219 -1.23 32.83 -18.99
N GLU A 220 -1.12 31.56 -19.44
CA GLU A 220 -1.04 31.19 -20.86
C GLU A 220 -2.31 30.48 -21.37
N GLY A 221 -3.43 30.64 -20.70
CA GLY A 221 -4.68 29.90 -20.95
C GLY A 221 -5.19 29.95 -22.41
N ARG A 222 -4.95 31.03 -23.14
CA ARG A 222 -5.36 31.16 -24.56
C ARG A 222 -4.55 30.25 -25.48
N TYR A 223 -3.22 30.18 -25.27
CA TYR A 223 -2.34 29.29 -26.04
C TYR A 223 -2.66 27.83 -25.76
N ASN A 224 -2.86 27.47 -24.51
CA ASN A 224 -3.17 26.10 -24.10
C ASN A 224 -4.47 25.59 -24.77
N PHE A 225 -5.48 26.45 -24.88
CA PHE A 225 -6.74 26.09 -25.52
C PHE A 225 -6.62 25.94 -27.04
N SER A 226 -5.86 26.82 -27.70
CA SER A 226 -5.59 26.72 -29.16
C SER A 226 -4.82 25.44 -29.48
N ILE A 227 -3.80 25.11 -28.72
CA ILE A 227 -3.00 23.90 -28.89
C ILE A 227 -3.82 22.64 -28.63
N MET A 228 -4.67 22.65 -27.58
CA MET A 228 -5.57 21.54 -27.29
C MET A 228 -6.52 21.28 -28.46
N ASN A 229 -7.17 22.32 -29.01
CA ASN A 229 -8.05 22.20 -30.17
C ASN A 229 -7.29 21.68 -31.40
N HIS A 230 -6.07 22.17 -31.63
CA HIS A 230 -5.25 21.67 -32.72
C HIS A 230 -4.94 20.18 -32.56
N CYS A 231 -4.59 19.75 -31.33
CA CYS A 231 -4.31 18.34 -31.04
C CYS A 231 -5.55 17.47 -31.30
N GLU A 232 -6.73 17.88 -30.85
CA GLU A 232 -7.97 17.14 -31.07
C GLU A 232 -8.31 17.01 -32.55
N ASN A 233 -8.19 18.09 -33.31
CA ASN A 233 -8.49 18.11 -34.74
C ASN A 233 -7.52 17.25 -35.57
N HIS A 234 -6.28 17.02 -35.08
CA HIS A 234 -5.24 16.25 -35.80
C HIS A 234 -4.94 14.88 -35.18
N LEU A 235 -5.82 14.39 -34.28
CA LEU A 235 -5.69 13.08 -33.62
C LEU A 235 -4.36 12.93 -32.83
N LEU A 236 -3.93 14.01 -32.19
CA LEU A 236 -2.78 14.03 -31.30
C LEU A 236 -3.25 13.85 -29.84
N TYR A 237 -2.49 13.13 -29.05
CA TYR A 237 -2.78 12.93 -27.63
C TYR A 237 -2.27 14.13 -26.81
N PHE A 238 -3.20 14.96 -26.33
CA PHE A 238 -2.88 16.09 -25.47
C PHE A 238 -2.81 15.66 -24.00
N HIS A 239 -1.73 16.06 -23.32
CA HIS A 239 -1.49 15.80 -21.91
C HIS A 239 -1.22 17.12 -21.19
N GLY A 240 -2.15 17.57 -20.34
CA GLY A 240 -1.97 18.75 -19.50
C GLY A 240 -1.08 18.43 -18.29
N VAL A 241 0.03 19.17 -18.13
CA VAL A 241 0.96 19.06 -17.01
C VAL A 241 0.74 20.22 -16.06
N PRO A 242 0.14 20.00 -14.87
CA PRO A 242 -0.16 21.07 -13.95
C PRO A 242 1.13 21.69 -13.36
N ASN A 243 1.15 23.02 -13.27
CA ASN A 243 2.28 23.74 -12.69
C ASN A 243 2.19 23.80 -11.15
N VAL A 244 2.31 22.65 -10.52
CA VAL A 244 2.11 22.47 -9.06
C VAL A 244 3.43 22.44 -8.30
N CYS A 245 4.57 22.32 -9.00
CA CYS A 245 5.87 22.06 -8.38
C CYS A 245 6.45 23.24 -7.61
N LYS A 246 6.06 24.49 -7.89
CA LYS A 246 6.63 25.69 -7.24
C LYS A 246 6.20 25.93 -5.79
N GLY A 247 5.18 25.25 -5.28
CA GLY A 247 4.66 25.46 -3.92
C GLY A 247 4.67 24.26 -2.99
N PHE A 248 4.97 23.07 -3.50
CA PHE A 248 4.82 21.85 -2.73
C PHE A 248 6.07 20.97 -2.78
N PRO A 249 6.80 20.83 -1.67
CA PRO A 249 8.06 20.07 -1.62
C PRO A 249 7.84 18.53 -1.58
N ARG A 250 6.63 18.03 -1.88
CA ARG A 250 6.26 16.61 -1.76
C ARG A 250 5.50 16.09 -2.98
N ARG A 251 5.50 14.77 -3.16
CA ARG A 251 4.66 14.09 -4.15
C ARG A 251 3.20 14.42 -3.92
N ILE A 252 2.55 14.96 -4.95
CA ILE A 252 1.13 15.30 -4.95
C ILE A 252 0.36 14.14 -5.54
N TRP A 253 -0.73 13.77 -4.90
CA TRP A 253 -1.64 12.74 -5.37
C TRP A 253 -2.91 13.40 -5.89
N HIS A 254 -3.38 12.98 -7.05
CA HIS A 254 -4.65 13.44 -7.58
C HIS A 254 -5.78 12.49 -7.17
N SER A 255 -6.91 13.06 -6.82
CA SER A 255 -8.18 12.36 -6.65
C SER A 255 -9.26 13.11 -7.45
N MET A 256 -10.40 12.46 -7.66
CA MET A 256 -11.53 13.09 -8.35
C MET A 256 -12.67 13.26 -7.34
N VAL A 257 -13.30 14.44 -7.34
CA VAL A 257 -14.58 14.68 -6.67
C VAL A 257 -15.59 15.04 -7.77
N GLY A 258 -16.42 14.08 -8.11
CA GLY A 258 -17.20 14.16 -9.34
C GLY A 258 -16.27 14.22 -10.55
N ASN A 259 -16.39 15.29 -11.35
CA ASN A 259 -15.55 15.53 -12.53
C ASN A 259 -14.36 16.47 -12.24
N MET A 260 -14.16 16.89 -10.99
CA MET A 260 -13.12 17.86 -10.64
C MET A 260 -11.90 17.16 -10.06
N PRO A 261 -10.71 17.31 -10.67
CA PRO A 261 -9.47 16.77 -10.09
C PRO A 261 -9.06 17.59 -8.86
N ILE A 262 -8.80 16.91 -7.75
CA ILE A 262 -8.28 17.50 -6.52
C ILE A 262 -6.86 17.01 -6.26
N LEU A 263 -6.00 17.92 -5.84
CA LEU A 263 -4.63 17.64 -5.48
C LEU A 263 -4.52 17.38 -3.97
N ASN A 264 -4.13 16.17 -3.60
CA ASN A 264 -3.90 15.80 -2.22
C ASN A 264 -2.42 15.85 -1.90
N LEU A 265 -2.07 16.51 -0.80
CA LEU A 265 -0.69 16.67 -0.32
C LEU A 265 -0.08 15.39 0.22
N ARG A 266 -0.90 14.34 0.43
CA ARG A 266 -0.47 13.11 1.04
C ARG A 266 -1.21 11.91 0.48
N TYR A 267 -0.49 10.81 0.31
CA TYR A 267 -1.11 9.52 0.01
C TYR A 267 -1.41 8.79 1.31
N GLU A 268 -2.67 8.48 1.51
CA GLU A 268 -3.16 7.74 2.67
C GLU A 268 -3.82 6.43 2.20
N PRO A 269 -3.09 5.32 2.18
CA PRO A 269 -3.66 4.02 1.80
C PRO A 269 -4.88 3.63 2.63
N LEU A 270 -4.87 3.96 3.95
CA LEU A 270 -6.00 3.73 4.86
C LEU A 270 -7.16 4.72 4.70
N GLY A 271 -7.02 5.75 3.87
CA GLY A 271 -8.12 6.58 3.40
C GLY A 271 -9.11 5.79 2.53
N LYS A 272 -8.62 4.76 1.80
CA LYS A 272 -9.47 3.88 0.99
C LYS A 272 -10.29 2.95 1.88
N MET A 273 -11.61 2.90 1.64
CA MET A 273 -12.55 2.11 2.44
C MET A 273 -12.17 0.62 2.46
N GLU A 274 -11.77 0.07 1.31
CA GLU A 274 -11.34 -1.33 1.18
C GLU A 274 -10.19 -1.70 2.13
N ASN A 275 -9.16 -0.87 2.19
CA ASN A 275 -7.99 -1.08 3.04
C ASN A 275 -8.35 -0.94 4.52
N ARG A 276 -9.21 0.03 4.85
CA ARG A 276 -9.71 0.24 6.21
C ARG A 276 -10.54 -0.94 6.69
N MET A 277 -11.41 -1.47 5.84
CA MET A 277 -12.22 -2.66 6.15
C MET A 277 -11.34 -3.90 6.32
N LEU A 278 -10.37 -4.12 5.42
CA LEU A 278 -9.43 -5.23 5.53
C LEU A 278 -8.64 -5.19 6.83
N LYS A 279 -8.07 -4.02 7.15
CA LYS A 279 -7.35 -3.81 8.42
C LYS A 279 -8.26 -4.03 9.64
N ARG A 280 -9.48 -3.52 9.60
CA ARG A 280 -10.43 -3.69 10.70
C ARG A 280 -10.83 -5.14 10.92
N LEU A 281 -11.09 -5.89 9.83
CA LEU A 281 -11.40 -7.31 9.90
C LEU A 281 -10.23 -8.09 10.54
N PHE A 282 -9.02 -7.81 10.10
CA PHE A 282 -7.81 -8.40 10.67
C PHE A 282 -7.68 -8.10 12.17
N ASP A 283 -7.85 -6.82 12.56
CA ASP A 283 -7.82 -6.39 13.97
C ASP A 283 -8.86 -7.14 14.82
N ILE A 284 -10.10 -7.27 14.33
CA ILE A 284 -11.17 -7.98 15.05
C ILE A 284 -10.84 -9.46 15.21
N VAL A 285 -10.43 -10.14 14.13
CA VAL A 285 -10.16 -11.58 14.15
C VAL A 285 -9.03 -11.90 15.11
N ILE A 286 -7.89 -11.20 14.98
CA ILE A 286 -6.72 -11.49 15.82
C ILE A 286 -6.97 -11.08 17.28
N SER A 287 -7.54 -9.90 17.53
CA SER A 287 -7.84 -9.48 18.91
C SER A 287 -8.92 -10.35 19.55
N GLY A 288 -9.95 -10.75 18.81
CA GLY A 288 -10.99 -11.65 19.30
C GLY A 288 -10.44 -13.01 19.66
N LEU A 289 -9.62 -13.61 18.78
CA LEU A 289 -8.95 -14.88 19.06
C LEU A 289 -8.08 -14.78 20.32
N PHE A 290 -7.26 -13.73 20.43
CA PHE A 290 -6.40 -13.51 21.59
C PHE A 290 -7.22 -13.35 22.88
N LEU A 291 -8.30 -12.57 22.85
CA LEU A 291 -9.14 -12.30 24.03
C LEU A 291 -9.90 -13.54 24.51
N VAL A 292 -10.23 -14.48 23.62
CA VAL A 292 -10.93 -15.73 23.99
C VAL A 292 -9.95 -16.81 24.45
N THR A 293 -8.76 -16.90 23.86
CA THR A 293 -7.83 -18.01 24.13
C THR A 293 -6.78 -17.68 25.18
N VAL A 294 -5.96 -16.66 24.95
CA VAL A 294 -4.77 -16.35 25.75
C VAL A 294 -5.11 -15.41 26.92
N PHE A 295 -5.89 -14.38 26.66
CA PHE A 295 -6.14 -13.31 27.63
C PHE A 295 -6.77 -13.79 28.95
N PRO A 296 -7.73 -14.72 29.00
CA PRO A 296 -8.31 -15.20 30.26
C PRO A 296 -7.25 -15.84 31.19
N ILE A 297 -6.33 -16.62 30.61
CA ILE A 297 -5.24 -17.26 31.36
C ILE A 297 -4.31 -16.18 31.94
N VAL A 298 -3.89 -15.25 31.07
CA VAL A 298 -3.01 -14.14 31.50
C VAL A 298 -3.71 -13.28 32.57
N TYR A 299 -5.00 -12.99 32.40
CA TYR A 299 -5.76 -12.18 33.36
C TYR A 299 -5.86 -12.88 34.73
N LEU A 300 -6.12 -14.18 34.77
CA LEU A 300 -6.17 -14.94 36.03
C LEU A 300 -4.82 -14.92 36.74
N ILE A 301 -3.72 -15.18 36.04
CA ILE A 301 -2.38 -15.22 36.64
C ILE A 301 -1.95 -13.81 37.07
N VAL A 302 -1.90 -12.87 36.14
CA VAL A 302 -1.40 -11.51 36.38
C VAL A 302 -2.31 -10.74 37.32
N GLY A 303 -3.63 -10.88 37.15
CA GLY A 303 -4.63 -10.22 37.98
C GLY A 303 -4.57 -10.68 39.45
N SER A 304 -4.40 -11.99 39.68
CA SER A 304 -4.23 -12.54 41.04
C SER A 304 -2.95 -12.01 41.69
N ILE A 305 -1.83 -12.00 41.00
CA ILE A 305 -0.56 -11.49 41.56
C ILE A 305 -0.67 -9.98 41.85
N ILE A 306 -1.29 -9.19 40.95
CA ILE A 306 -1.49 -7.75 41.19
C ILE A 306 -2.36 -7.52 42.45
N LYS A 307 -3.43 -8.29 42.61
CA LYS A 307 -4.32 -8.18 43.78
C LYS A 307 -3.63 -8.55 45.10
N LEU A 308 -2.77 -9.57 45.05
CA LEU A 308 -2.03 -10.04 46.21
C LEU A 308 -0.86 -9.10 46.60
N THR A 309 -0.27 -8.43 45.62
CA THR A 309 0.95 -7.62 45.83
C THR A 309 0.63 -6.13 46.06
N SER A 310 -0.53 -5.63 45.65
CA SER A 310 -0.87 -4.23 45.74
C SER A 310 -2.39 -4.00 45.82
N PRO A 311 -2.91 -3.28 46.82
CA PRO A 311 -4.35 -2.96 46.93
C PRO A 311 -4.79 -2.08 45.76
N GLY A 312 -6.02 -2.33 45.24
CA GLY A 312 -6.63 -1.53 44.15
C GLY A 312 -7.07 -2.32 42.93
N PRO A 313 -7.44 -1.66 41.81
CA PRO A 313 -7.93 -2.31 40.60
C PRO A 313 -6.82 -3.03 39.86
N VAL A 314 -7.15 -4.12 39.12
CA VAL A 314 -6.21 -4.87 38.28
C VAL A 314 -5.80 -4.07 37.06
N PHE A 315 -6.77 -3.38 36.45
CA PHE A 315 -6.52 -2.54 35.29
C PHE A 315 -6.22 -1.10 35.66
N PHE A 316 -5.20 -0.56 35.02
CA PHE A 316 -4.94 0.86 34.93
C PHE A 316 -5.63 1.41 33.70
N LYS A 317 -6.32 2.54 33.83
CA LYS A 317 -7.04 3.23 32.76
C LYS A 317 -6.47 4.63 32.63
N GLN A 318 -6.11 5.01 31.40
CA GLN A 318 -5.55 6.33 31.13
C GLN A 318 -6.11 6.88 29.80
N MET A 319 -6.45 8.16 29.78
CA MET A 319 -6.86 8.84 28.57
C MET A 319 -5.68 9.03 27.62
N ARG A 320 -5.90 8.69 26.34
CA ARG A 320 -4.93 8.80 25.27
C ARG A 320 -5.58 9.40 24.03
N THR A 321 -4.79 10.16 23.26
CA THR A 321 -5.26 10.69 21.97
C THR A 321 -5.27 9.61 20.92
N GLY A 322 -6.41 9.45 20.27
CA GLY A 322 -6.66 8.43 19.22
C GLY A 322 -6.86 8.98 17.82
N LEU A 323 -7.65 8.26 17.02
CA LEU A 323 -7.96 8.60 15.63
C LEU A 323 -8.61 10.00 15.55
N ASN A 324 -8.15 10.82 14.60
CA ASN A 324 -8.62 12.19 14.37
C ASN A 324 -8.58 13.09 15.62
N GLY A 325 -7.69 12.80 16.58
CA GLY A 325 -7.58 13.56 17.80
C GLY A 325 -8.67 13.24 18.85
N VAL A 326 -9.49 12.23 18.63
CA VAL A 326 -10.53 11.81 19.60
C VAL A 326 -9.89 10.99 20.71
N ASP A 327 -10.09 11.42 21.93
CA ASP A 327 -9.53 10.75 23.10
C ASP A 327 -10.28 9.45 23.44
N PHE A 328 -9.53 8.47 23.93
CA PHE A 328 -10.07 7.18 24.35
C PHE A 328 -9.40 6.66 25.62
N VAL A 329 -10.07 5.75 26.33
CA VAL A 329 -9.55 5.10 27.52
C VAL A 329 -8.67 3.91 27.13
N CYS A 330 -7.36 4.02 27.35
CA CYS A 330 -6.40 2.96 27.12
C CYS A 330 -6.29 2.03 28.34
N TYR A 331 -6.45 0.72 28.15
CA TYR A 331 -6.37 -0.29 29.20
C TYR A 331 -4.96 -0.88 29.29
N LYS A 332 -4.46 -0.98 30.55
CA LYS A 332 -3.19 -1.68 30.86
C LYS A 332 -3.35 -2.48 32.15
N PHE A 333 -2.48 -3.47 32.37
CA PHE A 333 -2.34 -4.01 33.73
C PHE A 333 -1.61 -3.00 34.61
N ARG A 334 -2.05 -2.88 35.86
CA ARG A 334 -1.43 -1.99 36.80
C ARG A 334 -0.03 -2.49 37.19
N SER A 335 0.98 -1.71 36.90
CA SER A 335 2.40 -1.98 37.17
C SER A 335 2.98 -1.07 38.26
N MET A 336 2.20 -0.09 38.72
CA MET A 336 2.58 0.89 39.75
C MET A 336 1.57 0.91 40.89
N LYS A 337 2.01 1.42 42.05
CA LYS A 337 1.08 1.75 43.15
C LYS A 337 0.09 2.83 42.69
N VAL A 338 -1.11 2.82 43.25
CA VAL A 338 -2.11 3.85 42.98
C VAL A 338 -1.55 5.21 43.41
N ASN A 339 -1.56 6.18 42.53
CA ASN A 339 -1.07 7.54 42.76
C ASN A 339 -1.83 8.53 41.88
N ASP A 340 -1.89 9.80 42.32
CA ASP A 340 -2.61 10.87 41.63
C ASP A 340 -1.80 11.52 40.49
N GLU A 341 -0.51 11.21 40.35
CA GLU A 341 0.37 11.76 39.34
C GLU A 341 0.41 10.94 38.02
N ALA A 342 -0.44 9.91 37.92
CA ALA A 342 -0.41 8.96 36.81
C ALA A 342 -0.68 9.59 35.43
N ASP A 343 -1.47 10.67 35.38
CA ASP A 343 -1.86 11.35 34.15
C ASP A 343 -0.94 12.50 33.76
N SER A 344 -0.11 12.98 34.71
CA SER A 344 0.77 14.15 34.51
C SER A 344 2.24 13.78 34.35
N LYS A 345 2.72 12.71 34.99
CA LYS A 345 4.14 12.38 35.04
C LYS A 345 4.51 11.09 34.35
N GLN A 346 5.35 11.18 33.32
CA GLN A 346 5.87 10.01 32.61
C GLN A 346 6.67 9.11 33.56
N ALA A 347 6.52 7.81 33.41
CA ALA A 347 7.31 6.84 34.15
C ALA A 347 8.77 6.80 33.66
N THR A 348 9.72 6.92 34.57
CA THR A 348 11.15 6.82 34.32
C THR A 348 11.69 5.40 34.56
N ALA A 349 12.96 5.15 34.19
CA ALA A 349 13.58 3.83 34.35
C ALA A 349 13.58 3.36 35.81
N ASP A 350 13.93 4.22 36.77
CA ASP A 350 14.02 3.92 38.21
C ASP A 350 12.89 4.58 39.03
N ASP A 351 11.67 4.56 38.49
CA ASP A 351 10.51 5.20 39.14
C ASP A 351 10.13 4.46 40.44
N PRO A 352 10.14 5.14 41.58
CA PRO A 352 9.82 4.54 42.91
C PRO A 352 8.38 4.05 43.03
N ARG A 353 7.49 4.49 42.14
CA ARG A 353 6.08 4.07 42.12
C ARG A 353 5.92 2.63 41.59
N LYS A 354 6.93 2.05 40.93
CA LYS A 354 6.89 0.70 40.36
C LYS A 354 6.90 -0.36 41.47
N THR A 355 6.06 -1.39 41.31
CA THR A 355 6.18 -2.61 42.11
C THR A 355 7.23 -3.57 41.51
N ARG A 356 7.76 -4.49 42.31
CA ARG A 356 8.70 -5.52 41.82
C ARG A 356 8.08 -6.32 40.66
N PHE A 357 6.84 -6.75 40.81
CA PHE A 357 6.10 -7.44 39.76
C PHE A 357 5.76 -6.52 38.59
N GLY A 358 5.46 -5.25 38.85
CA GLY A 358 5.24 -4.25 37.83
C GLY A 358 6.45 -4.00 36.93
N ASN A 359 7.67 -4.08 37.46
CA ASN A 359 8.89 -4.04 36.66
C ASN A 359 9.01 -5.25 35.70
N PHE A 360 8.66 -6.44 36.17
CA PHE A 360 8.59 -7.63 35.31
C PHE A 360 7.56 -7.46 34.19
N LEU A 361 6.33 -7.00 34.52
CA LEU A 361 5.27 -6.78 33.54
C LEU A 361 5.69 -5.80 32.43
N ARG A 362 6.38 -4.71 32.80
CA ARG A 362 6.85 -3.71 31.84
C ARG A 362 7.98 -4.21 30.96
N ARG A 363 8.95 -4.94 31.53
CA ARG A 363 10.06 -5.53 30.76
C ARG A 363 9.56 -6.56 29.74
N SER A 364 8.54 -7.33 30.12
CA SER A 364 7.93 -8.34 29.24
C SER A 364 6.82 -7.79 28.33
N ASN A 365 6.43 -6.50 28.49
CA ASN A 365 5.29 -5.87 27.83
C ASN A 365 3.92 -6.53 28.09
N ILE A 366 3.84 -7.38 29.07
CA ILE A 366 2.59 -8.03 29.50
C ILE A 366 1.59 -6.99 30.02
N ASP A 367 2.08 -5.87 30.57
CA ASP A 367 1.23 -4.76 31.04
C ASP A 367 0.39 -4.14 29.90
N GLU A 368 0.79 -4.25 28.64
CA GLU A 368 0.09 -3.69 27.48
C GLU A 368 -0.95 -4.65 26.85
N LEU A 369 -0.98 -5.93 27.26
CA LEU A 369 -1.92 -6.91 26.69
C LEU A 369 -3.40 -6.54 26.82
N PRO A 370 -3.89 -5.84 27.88
CA PRO A 370 -5.28 -5.37 27.94
C PRO A 370 -5.66 -4.41 26.80
N GLN A 371 -4.70 -3.81 26.08
CA GLN A 371 -4.98 -2.97 24.90
C GLN A 371 -5.66 -3.75 23.76
N PHE A 372 -5.58 -5.09 23.73
CA PHE A 372 -6.36 -5.89 22.80
C PHE A 372 -7.88 -5.70 22.99
N ILE A 373 -8.34 -5.31 24.18
CA ILE A 373 -9.72 -4.89 24.42
C ILE A 373 -10.03 -3.60 23.62
N ASN A 374 -9.11 -2.62 23.62
CA ASN A 374 -9.26 -1.41 22.82
C ASN A 374 -9.23 -1.70 21.32
N VAL A 375 -8.38 -2.65 20.87
CA VAL A 375 -8.35 -3.09 19.48
C VAL A 375 -9.69 -3.71 19.09
N PHE A 376 -10.23 -4.61 19.89
CA PHE A 376 -11.50 -5.26 19.62
C PHE A 376 -12.67 -4.27 19.60
N LYS A 377 -12.71 -3.30 20.53
CA LYS A 377 -13.68 -2.19 20.53
C LYS A 377 -13.54 -1.28 19.31
N GLY A 378 -12.34 -1.09 18.82
CA GLY A 378 -12.06 -0.25 17.65
C GLY A 378 -11.42 1.11 17.97
N ASP A 379 -11.04 1.37 19.20
CA ASP A 379 -10.30 2.56 19.61
C ASP A 379 -8.85 2.50 19.11
N MET A 380 -8.29 1.28 19.05
CA MET A 380 -6.92 0.99 18.60
C MET A 380 -6.90 -0.01 17.45
N SER A 381 -5.73 -0.21 16.89
CA SER A 381 -5.36 -1.27 15.95
C SER A 381 -4.23 -2.11 16.55
N ILE A 382 -3.98 -3.31 16.02
CA ILE A 382 -2.80 -4.10 16.41
C ILE A 382 -1.53 -3.34 16.03
N VAL A 383 -1.49 -2.81 14.79
CA VAL A 383 -0.33 -2.05 14.28
C VAL A 383 -0.74 -0.61 14.01
N GLY A 384 0.03 0.34 14.54
CA GLY A 384 -0.18 1.78 14.38
C GLY A 384 0.79 2.62 15.23
N PRO A 385 0.70 3.93 15.17
CA PRO A 385 1.46 4.83 16.04
C PRO A 385 1.19 4.56 17.52
N ARG A 386 2.23 4.63 18.35
CA ARG A 386 2.05 4.48 19.80
C ARG A 386 1.18 5.62 20.38
N PRO A 387 0.10 5.33 21.16
CA PRO A 387 -0.72 6.36 21.74
C PRO A 387 0.00 7.12 22.87
N HIS A 388 -0.03 8.44 22.84
CA HIS A 388 0.58 9.30 23.86
C HIS A 388 -0.47 9.81 24.88
N MET A 389 0.02 10.22 26.06
CA MET A 389 -0.80 10.91 27.07
C MET A 389 -1.24 12.27 26.53
N LEU A 390 -2.39 12.79 26.99
CA LEU A 390 -2.93 14.07 26.54
C LEU A 390 -1.92 15.21 26.74
N ALA A 391 -1.30 15.31 27.91
CA ALA A 391 -0.29 16.32 28.22
C ALA A 391 0.90 16.26 27.24
N HIS A 392 1.34 15.07 26.83
CA HIS A 392 2.40 14.91 25.82
C HIS A 392 1.93 15.33 24.44
N THR A 393 0.70 14.99 24.06
CA THR A 393 0.13 15.40 22.78
C THR A 393 0.07 16.92 22.67
N GLU A 394 -0.41 17.61 23.70
CA GLU A 394 -0.45 19.08 23.74
C GLU A 394 0.94 19.71 23.65
N THR A 395 1.90 19.19 24.40
CA THR A 395 3.28 19.70 24.41
C THR A 395 3.94 19.53 23.05
N TYR A 396 3.96 18.31 22.52
CA TYR A 396 4.66 18.01 21.28
C TYR A 396 3.94 18.53 20.03
N ALA A 397 2.62 18.72 20.06
CA ALA A 397 1.89 19.37 18.97
C ALA A 397 2.33 20.83 18.75
N ARG A 398 2.83 21.50 19.80
CA ARG A 398 3.36 22.88 19.70
C ARG A 398 4.84 22.93 19.29
N LEU A 399 5.62 21.89 19.65
CA LEU A 399 7.06 21.86 19.47
C LEU A 399 7.51 21.19 18.16
N ILE A 400 6.73 20.24 17.64
CA ILE A 400 7.09 19.42 16.48
C ILE A 400 6.11 19.68 15.34
N ASP A 401 6.63 20.15 14.22
CA ASP A 401 5.85 20.32 13.00
C ASP A 401 5.25 18.97 12.56
N LYS A 402 3.97 18.97 12.17
CA LYS A 402 3.24 17.77 11.72
C LYS A 402 3.07 16.67 12.76
N TYR A 403 3.28 16.93 14.05
CA TYR A 403 3.06 15.95 15.11
C TYR A 403 1.65 15.34 15.04
N MET A 404 0.62 16.16 14.81
CA MET A 404 -0.78 15.72 14.77
C MET A 404 -1.12 14.81 13.59
N VAL A 405 -0.29 14.76 12.57
CA VAL A 405 -0.48 13.92 11.39
C VAL A 405 -0.58 12.44 11.72
N ARG A 406 0.15 11.99 12.73
CA ARG A 406 0.11 10.60 13.20
C ARG A 406 -1.27 10.13 13.68
N HIS A 407 -2.17 11.07 14.00
CA HIS A 407 -3.54 10.78 14.47
C HIS A 407 -4.56 10.60 13.34
N PHE A 408 -4.17 10.70 12.07
CA PHE A 408 -5.05 10.34 10.94
C PHE A 408 -5.29 8.82 10.83
N ILE A 409 -4.56 8.01 11.57
CA ILE A 409 -4.77 6.58 11.69
C ILE A 409 -4.92 6.17 13.15
N LYS A 410 -5.53 5.00 13.39
CA LYS A 410 -5.69 4.46 14.75
C LYS A 410 -4.34 4.19 15.40
N PRO A 411 -4.18 4.51 16.70
CA PRO A 411 -3.00 4.12 17.43
C PRO A 411 -2.90 2.58 17.52
N GLY A 412 -1.67 2.07 17.63
CA GLY A 412 -1.38 0.64 17.66
C GLY A 412 -0.84 0.14 18.99
N VAL A 413 -1.03 -1.16 19.25
CA VAL A 413 -0.34 -1.89 20.33
C VAL A 413 1.15 -1.97 19.99
N THR A 414 1.48 -2.24 18.73
CA THR A 414 2.83 -2.14 18.18
C THR A 414 2.84 -1.21 16.97
N GLY A 415 4.03 -0.85 16.46
CA GLY A 415 4.14 0.04 15.33
C GLY A 415 5.53 0.07 14.70
N TRP A 416 5.62 0.67 13.51
CA TRP A 416 6.87 0.80 12.77
C TRP A 416 7.98 1.48 13.59
N ALA A 417 7.68 2.63 14.19
CA ALA A 417 8.63 3.34 15.05
C ALA A 417 9.12 2.47 16.22
N GLN A 418 8.21 1.74 16.87
CA GLN A 418 8.54 0.89 18.01
C GLN A 418 9.47 -0.27 17.62
N THR A 419 9.29 -0.86 16.43
CA THR A 419 10.13 -1.98 15.96
C THR A 419 11.46 -1.56 15.35
N HIS A 420 11.68 -0.24 15.15
CA HIS A 420 12.92 0.33 14.60
C HIS A 420 13.74 1.14 15.61
N GLY A 421 13.59 0.84 16.90
CA GLY A 421 14.43 1.42 17.94
C GLY A 421 13.89 2.72 18.56
N PHE A 422 12.80 3.29 18.06
CA PHE A 422 12.17 4.49 18.64
C PHE A 422 11.18 4.13 19.76
N ARG A 423 11.57 3.16 20.60
CA ARG A 423 10.82 2.70 21.76
C ARG A 423 11.45 3.27 23.04
N GLY A 424 10.64 3.54 24.06
CA GLY A 424 11.13 3.98 25.35
C GLY A 424 10.92 5.47 25.62
N GLU A 425 11.59 5.95 26.65
CA GLU A 425 11.56 7.35 27.07
C GLU A 425 12.26 8.23 26.01
N THR A 426 11.58 9.30 25.60
CA THR A 426 12.18 10.30 24.73
C THR A 426 12.71 11.43 25.63
N ARG A 427 14.04 11.52 25.71
CA ARG A 427 14.73 12.53 26.53
C ARG A 427 14.96 13.82 25.76
N GLU A 428 15.10 13.71 24.45
CA GLU A 428 15.36 14.81 23.54
C GLU A 428 14.23 15.00 22.54
N LEU A 429 14.01 16.23 22.11
CA LEU A 429 13.00 16.57 21.12
C LEU A 429 13.29 15.88 19.77
N SER A 430 14.55 15.78 19.40
CA SER A 430 15.01 15.09 18.18
C SER A 430 14.56 13.63 18.09
N GLN A 431 14.59 12.90 19.20
CA GLN A 431 14.14 11.50 19.26
C GLN A 431 12.62 11.38 19.02
N MET A 432 11.85 12.37 19.51
CA MET A 432 10.42 12.41 19.25
C MET A 432 10.12 12.79 17.80
N GLU A 433 10.87 13.68 17.21
CA GLU A 433 10.74 14.02 15.79
C GLU A 433 11.00 12.82 14.88
N GLU A 434 12.05 12.04 15.14
CA GLU A 434 12.34 10.83 14.38
C GLU A 434 11.22 9.76 14.55
N ARG A 435 10.66 9.62 15.76
CA ARG A 435 9.48 8.78 15.99
C ARG A 435 8.29 9.23 15.16
N VAL A 436 8.00 10.54 15.15
CA VAL A 436 6.89 11.11 14.36
C VAL A 436 7.12 10.90 12.86
N LYS A 437 8.35 11.10 12.37
CA LYS A 437 8.70 10.82 10.97
C LYS A 437 8.46 9.34 10.62
N ALA A 438 8.85 8.42 11.49
CA ALA A 438 8.64 6.99 11.30
C ALA A 438 7.14 6.62 11.32
N ASP A 439 6.33 7.22 12.19
CA ASP A 439 4.88 7.03 12.23
C ASP A 439 4.20 7.57 10.96
N ILE A 440 4.62 8.73 10.45
CA ILE A 440 4.14 9.31 9.19
C ILE A 440 4.53 8.43 8.02
N TRP A 441 5.76 7.94 7.99
CA TRP A 441 6.22 7.03 6.94
C TRP A 441 5.35 5.76 6.89
N TYR A 442 5.06 5.14 8.03
CA TYR A 442 4.17 3.99 8.10
C TYR A 442 2.78 4.31 7.53
N MET A 443 2.20 5.44 7.89
CA MET A 443 0.89 5.87 7.40
C MET A 443 0.86 6.03 5.87
N GLU A 444 1.91 6.60 5.28
CA GLU A 444 2.02 6.84 3.84
C GLU A 444 2.32 5.56 3.04
N HIS A 445 2.95 4.56 3.67
CA HIS A 445 3.40 3.31 3.01
C HIS A 445 2.64 2.08 3.48
N TRP A 446 1.53 2.27 4.19
CA TRP A 446 0.78 1.15 4.74
C TRP A 446 0.39 0.11 3.67
N THR A 447 0.66 -1.14 4.00
CA THR A 447 0.15 -2.34 3.31
C THR A 447 -0.15 -3.40 4.36
N MET A 448 -1.01 -4.37 4.05
CA MET A 448 -1.27 -5.48 4.97
C MET A 448 -0.02 -6.32 5.25
N LEU A 449 0.86 -6.47 4.25
CA LEU A 449 2.15 -7.17 4.42
C LEU A 449 3.09 -6.42 5.37
N LEU A 450 3.05 -5.10 5.35
CA LEU A 450 3.82 -4.28 6.30
C LEU A 450 3.33 -4.50 7.74
N ASP A 451 2.03 -4.60 7.96
CA ASP A 451 1.48 -4.94 9.28
C ASP A 451 1.97 -6.31 9.76
N LEU A 452 1.90 -7.34 8.90
CA LEU A 452 2.40 -8.68 9.23
C LEU A 452 3.90 -8.66 9.54
N TYR A 453 4.69 -7.92 8.77
CA TYR A 453 6.12 -7.75 9.03
C TYR A 453 6.40 -7.07 10.38
N ILE A 454 5.64 -6.01 10.74
CA ILE A 454 5.79 -5.33 12.02
C ILE A 454 5.44 -6.27 13.18
N ILE A 455 4.37 -7.07 13.05
CA ILE A 455 3.99 -8.06 14.06
C ILE A 455 5.10 -9.10 14.22
N TYR A 456 5.59 -9.67 13.12
CA TYR A 456 6.71 -10.60 13.14
C TYR A 456 7.94 -10.00 13.86
N LYS A 457 8.32 -8.78 13.49
CA LYS A 457 9.47 -8.09 14.09
C LYS A 457 9.24 -7.78 15.57
N THR A 458 8.02 -7.47 15.98
CA THR A 458 7.66 -7.27 17.38
C THR A 458 7.88 -8.54 18.19
N VAL A 459 7.39 -9.69 17.68
CA VAL A 459 7.58 -10.99 18.35
C VAL A 459 9.06 -11.37 18.40
N ALA A 460 9.78 -11.19 17.30
CA ALA A 460 11.21 -11.46 17.22
C ALA A 460 12.02 -10.62 18.25
N ASN A 461 11.70 -9.31 18.34
CA ASN A 461 12.36 -8.40 19.30
C ASN A 461 12.09 -8.81 20.77
N VAL A 462 10.89 -9.31 21.08
CA VAL A 462 10.58 -9.83 22.43
C VAL A 462 11.37 -11.09 22.75
N VAL A 463 11.56 -11.99 21.77
CA VAL A 463 12.29 -13.25 21.97
C VAL A 463 13.79 -13.03 22.07
N VAL A 464 14.36 -12.16 21.24
CA VAL A 464 15.81 -11.87 21.20
C VAL A 464 16.24 -10.98 22.38
N GLY A 465 15.32 -10.23 22.98
CA GLY A 465 15.59 -9.27 24.06
C GLY A 465 16.16 -7.97 23.51
N GLU A 466 15.34 -6.96 23.35
CA GLU A 466 15.80 -5.62 22.96
C GLU A 466 16.59 -4.95 24.10
N LYS A 467 17.80 -4.45 23.80
CA LYS A 467 18.62 -3.67 24.75
C LYS A 467 17.93 -2.38 25.25
N ASN A 468 16.87 -1.93 24.58
CA ASN A 468 16.12 -0.70 24.88
C ASN A 468 14.74 -0.96 25.50
N ALA A 469 14.39 -2.20 25.86
CA ALA A 469 13.21 -2.48 26.68
C ALA A 469 13.53 -2.17 28.16
N TYR A 470 12.75 -1.34 28.82
CA TYR A 470 12.93 -0.90 30.21
C TYR A 470 13.02 -2.05 31.22
#